data_c24c497d8e65485212c0feffc9446712
#
_entry.id   c24c497d8e65485212c0feffc9446712
#
_cell.length_a   1.000
_cell.length_b   1.000
_cell.length_c   1.000
_cell.angle_alpha   90.00
_cell.angle_beta   90.00
_cell.angle_gamma   90.00
#
_symmetry.space_group_name_H-M   'P 1'
#
loop_
_entity.id
_entity.type
_entity.pdbx_description
1 polymer ?
#
loop_
_entity_poly.entity_id
_entity_poly.type
_entity_poly.pdbx_seq_one_letter_code
_entity_poly.pdbx_strand_id
1 'polypeptide(L)'
;DINFNSLADAYSFCRLINYVQAFLLIDSANQNYGWNISISKALNVWSNGSIIKSKLINTLYRDYSVDNILDDKKIFKTFNEFKPGLIDILDLSLKNDISLPCFSEALSYINQISSLSLSTKLIQAQRNQFGSHKINTN
;
A
#
# COMPACT_ATOMS: atom_id res chain seq x y z
N ASP A 1 24.37 -7.00 11.97
CA ASP A 1 23.35 -7.75 12.71
C ASP A 1 21.96 -7.23 12.32
N ILE A 2 20.99 -8.15 12.18
CA ILE A 2 19.60 -7.80 11.85
C ILE A 2 18.90 -7.32 13.11
N ASN A 3 18.29 -6.13 13.03
CA ASN A 3 17.35 -5.67 14.06
C ASN A 3 15.98 -6.35 13.82
N PHE A 4 15.60 -7.26 14.72
CA PHE A 4 14.34 -7.99 14.61
C PHE A 4 13.10 -7.09 14.72
N ASN A 5 13.18 -5.96 15.40
CA ASN A 5 12.07 -4.99 15.43
C ASN A 5 11.90 -4.35 14.06
N SER A 6 13.00 -3.92 13.42
CA SER A 6 12.96 -3.40 12.04
C SER A 6 12.41 -4.43 11.06
N LEU A 7 12.75 -5.71 11.22
CA LEU A 7 12.22 -6.79 10.38
C LEU A 7 10.71 -6.99 10.60
N ALA A 8 10.25 -6.94 11.85
CA ALA A 8 8.81 -7.05 12.18
C ALA A 8 8.02 -5.86 11.61
N ASP A 9 8.57 -4.64 11.68
CA ASP A 9 7.97 -3.44 11.10
C ASP A 9 7.93 -3.52 9.58
N ALA A 10 9.02 -3.93 8.92
CA ALA A 10 9.09 -4.13 7.48
C ALA A 10 8.02 -5.14 7.00
N TYR A 11 7.90 -6.26 7.69
CA TYR A 11 6.88 -7.26 7.39
C TYR A 11 5.45 -6.71 7.59
N SER A 12 5.22 -5.98 8.68
CA SER A 12 3.92 -5.37 8.99
C SER A 12 3.53 -4.31 7.97
N PHE A 13 4.50 -3.51 7.51
CA PHE A 13 4.31 -2.55 6.43
C PHE A 13 3.85 -3.23 5.14
N CYS A 14 4.53 -4.27 4.69
CA CYS A 14 4.17 -5.01 3.47
C CYS A 14 2.79 -5.67 3.59
N ARG A 15 2.45 -6.20 4.75
CA ARG A 15 1.10 -6.74 4.99
C ARG A 15 0.03 -5.65 4.92
N LEU A 16 0.29 -4.47 5.44
CA LEU A 16 -0.64 -3.34 5.35
C LEU A 16 -0.87 -2.93 3.89
N ILE A 17 0.19 -2.90 3.06
CA ILE A 17 0.06 -2.68 1.61
C ILE A 17 -0.87 -3.70 0.97
N ASN A 18 -0.71 -4.98 1.25
CA ASN A 18 -1.57 -6.02 0.69
C ASN A 18 -3.05 -5.80 1.04
N TYR A 19 -3.35 -5.38 2.27
CA TYR A 19 -4.72 -5.06 2.67
C TYR A 19 -5.25 -3.83 1.92
N VAL A 20 -4.45 -2.77 1.80
CA VAL A 20 -4.84 -1.56 1.06
C VAL A 20 -5.14 -1.90 -0.40
N GLN A 21 -4.27 -2.65 -1.07
CA GLN A 21 -4.47 -3.08 -2.45
C GLN A 21 -5.75 -3.91 -2.62
N ALA A 22 -6.00 -4.84 -1.71
CA ALA A 22 -7.21 -5.67 -1.75
C ALA A 22 -8.49 -4.83 -1.54
N PHE A 23 -8.48 -3.82 -0.68
CA PHE A 23 -9.62 -2.93 -0.49
C PHE A 23 -9.85 -2.00 -1.67
N LEU A 24 -8.79 -1.47 -2.27
CA LEU A 24 -8.91 -0.69 -3.50
C LEU A 24 -9.49 -1.53 -4.65
N LEU A 25 -9.13 -2.81 -4.72
CA LEU A 25 -9.71 -3.74 -5.70
C LEU A 25 -11.20 -3.98 -5.44
N ILE A 26 -11.60 -4.19 -4.19
CA ILE A 26 -13.03 -4.35 -3.81
C ILE A 26 -13.81 -3.08 -4.13
N ASP A 27 -13.25 -1.91 -3.83
CA ASP A 27 -13.90 -0.63 -4.14
C ASP A 27 -14.08 -0.44 -5.65
N SER A 28 -13.03 -0.70 -6.42
CA SER A 28 -13.13 -0.68 -7.89
C SER A 28 -14.18 -1.66 -8.42
N ALA A 29 -14.26 -2.86 -7.86
CA ALA A 29 -15.29 -3.85 -8.24
C ALA A 29 -16.69 -3.38 -7.85
N ASN A 30 -16.86 -2.77 -6.67
CA ASN A 30 -18.14 -2.16 -6.27
C ASN A 30 -18.61 -1.13 -7.28
N GLN A 31 -17.72 -0.24 -7.72
CA GLN A 31 -18.05 0.80 -8.69
C GLN A 31 -18.40 0.23 -10.06
N ASN A 32 -17.66 -0.79 -10.52
CA ASN A 32 -17.84 -1.35 -11.87
C ASN A 32 -19.00 -2.35 -11.98
N TYR A 33 -19.27 -3.09 -10.91
CA TYR A 33 -20.22 -4.22 -10.92
C TYR A 33 -21.43 -4.02 -9.99
N GLY A 34 -21.48 -2.96 -9.21
CA GLY A 34 -22.59 -2.68 -8.29
C GLY A 34 -22.72 -3.70 -7.15
N TRP A 35 -21.62 -4.29 -6.67
CA TRP A 35 -21.66 -5.36 -5.66
C TRP A 35 -22.07 -4.88 -4.28
N ASN A 36 -21.87 -3.61 -3.97
CA ASN A 36 -22.19 -3.02 -2.65
C ASN A 36 -21.53 -3.74 -1.46
N ILE A 37 -20.31 -4.24 -1.64
CA ILE A 37 -19.54 -4.87 -0.58
C ILE A 37 -18.98 -3.77 0.32
N SER A 38 -19.35 -3.79 1.59
CA SER A 38 -18.75 -2.90 2.59
C SER A 38 -17.36 -3.41 2.99
N ILE A 39 -16.36 -2.51 3.00
CA ILE A 39 -15.00 -2.83 3.44
C ILE A 39 -15.02 -3.34 4.89
N SER A 40 -15.84 -2.76 5.77
CA SER A 40 -15.97 -3.24 7.15
C SER A 40 -16.51 -4.68 7.23
N LYS A 41 -17.42 -5.07 6.35
CA LYS A 41 -17.87 -6.47 6.26
C LYS A 41 -16.78 -7.40 5.75
N ALA A 42 -16.01 -6.99 4.75
CA ALA A 42 -14.87 -7.75 4.25
C ALA A 42 -13.81 -7.95 5.34
N LEU A 43 -13.46 -6.88 6.08
CA LEU A 43 -12.57 -6.94 7.23
C LEU A 43 -13.06 -7.90 8.32
N ASN A 44 -14.35 -7.87 8.62
CA ASN A 44 -14.96 -8.78 9.60
C ASN A 44 -14.81 -10.24 9.17
N VAL A 45 -15.10 -10.56 7.92
CA VAL A 45 -14.91 -11.92 7.37
C VAL A 45 -13.46 -12.34 7.47
N TRP A 46 -12.51 -11.46 7.10
CA TRP A 46 -11.09 -11.78 7.12
C TRP A 46 -10.52 -11.89 8.54
N SER A 47 -11.09 -11.19 9.52
CA SER A 47 -10.68 -11.31 10.92
C SER A 47 -11.20 -12.57 11.60
N ASN A 48 -12.26 -13.21 11.08
CA ASN A 48 -13.01 -14.30 11.71
C ASN A 48 -12.83 -15.66 11.04
N GLY A 49 -11.61 -16.04 10.69
CA GLY A 49 -11.36 -17.42 10.22
C GLY A 49 -10.64 -17.52 8.88
N SER A 50 -10.17 -16.42 8.34
CA SER A 50 -9.32 -16.45 7.16
C SER A 50 -7.86 -16.74 7.52
N ILE A 51 -7.11 -17.27 6.55
CA ILE A 51 -5.66 -17.49 6.68
C ILE A 51 -4.88 -16.19 6.90
N ILE A 52 -5.46 -15.06 6.49
CA ILE A 52 -4.85 -13.73 6.63
C ILE A 52 -5.17 -13.04 7.97
N LYS A 53 -5.92 -13.72 8.85
CA LYS A 53 -6.23 -13.23 10.19
C LYS A 53 -4.98 -12.78 10.93
N SER A 54 -5.02 -11.58 11.53
CA SER A 54 -3.88 -11.01 12.26
C SER A 54 -4.33 -9.92 13.23
N LYS A 55 -3.44 -9.57 14.17
CA LYS A 55 -3.67 -8.41 15.04
C LYS A 55 -3.84 -7.12 14.21
N LEU A 56 -3.08 -6.96 13.14
CA LEU A 56 -3.14 -5.80 12.26
C LEU A 56 -4.52 -5.65 11.61
N ILE A 57 -5.10 -6.72 11.05
CA ILE A 57 -6.43 -6.66 10.44
C ILE A 57 -7.52 -6.36 11.47
N ASN A 58 -7.38 -6.88 12.70
CA ASN A 58 -8.30 -6.58 13.79
C ASN A 58 -8.26 -5.10 14.20
N THR A 59 -7.08 -4.48 14.19
CA THR A 59 -6.91 -3.05 14.43
C THR A 59 -7.58 -2.23 13.34
N LEU A 60 -7.34 -2.58 12.08
CA LEU A 60 -7.99 -1.94 10.92
C LEU A 60 -9.51 -2.05 11.01
N TYR A 61 -10.05 -3.24 11.35
CA TYR A 61 -11.50 -3.46 11.46
C TYR A 61 -12.15 -2.58 12.54
N ARG A 62 -11.53 -2.44 13.71
CA ARG A 62 -12.08 -1.66 14.83
C ARG A 62 -12.11 -0.17 14.54
N ASP A 63 -11.14 0.31 13.80
CA ASP A 63 -10.87 1.73 13.63
C ASP A 63 -11.34 2.29 12.27
N TYR A 64 -11.79 1.41 11.36
CA TYR A 64 -12.19 1.82 10.01
C TYR A 64 -13.52 2.60 10.04
N SER A 65 -13.45 3.86 9.63
CA SER A 65 -14.60 4.78 9.69
C SER A 65 -14.83 5.60 8.41
N VAL A 66 -14.09 5.31 7.34
CA VAL A 66 -14.12 6.08 6.09
C VAL A 66 -14.51 5.19 4.91
N ASP A 67 -15.12 5.79 3.88
CA ASP A 67 -15.55 5.06 2.68
C ASP A 67 -14.38 4.65 1.78
N ASN A 68 -13.29 5.44 1.80
CA ASN A 68 -12.08 5.17 1.03
C ASN A 68 -10.89 4.97 1.97
N ILE A 69 -10.20 3.85 1.84
CA ILE A 69 -9.06 3.50 2.68
C ILE A 69 -7.89 4.48 2.56
N LEU A 70 -7.75 5.16 1.42
CA LEU A 70 -6.70 6.16 1.20
C LEU A 70 -6.98 7.49 1.94
N ASP A 71 -8.21 7.72 2.40
CA ASP A 71 -8.57 8.91 3.17
C ASP A 71 -8.39 8.67 4.68
N ASP A 72 -8.07 7.44 5.09
CA ASP A 72 -7.91 7.08 6.49
C ASP A 72 -6.54 7.54 7.04
N LYS A 73 -6.58 8.61 7.83
CA LYS A 73 -5.38 9.17 8.48
C LYS A 73 -4.67 8.19 9.42
N LYS A 74 -5.40 7.22 10.00
CA LYS A 74 -4.82 6.22 10.91
C LYS A 74 -3.98 5.22 10.12
N ILE A 75 -4.42 4.82 8.94
CA ILE A 75 -3.68 3.94 8.04
C ILE A 75 -2.36 4.61 7.63
N PHE A 76 -2.39 5.87 7.22
CA PHE A 76 -1.17 6.61 6.89
C PHE A 76 -0.25 6.80 8.11
N LYS A 77 -0.81 7.03 9.29
CA LYS A 77 -0.02 7.06 10.53
C LYS A 77 0.68 5.73 10.76
N THR A 78 -0.02 4.61 10.64
CA THR A 78 0.53 3.26 10.80
C THR A 78 1.62 2.96 9.76
N PHE A 79 1.47 3.39 8.52
CA PHE A 79 2.55 3.31 7.53
C PHE A 79 3.80 4.08 7.96
N ASN A 80 3.62 5.29 8.47
CA ASN A 80 4.74 6.12 8.93
C ASN A 80 5.43 5.52 10.16
N GLU A 81 4.71 4.80 11.01
CA GLU A 81 5.29 4.08 12.15
C GLU A 81 6.17 2.90 11.72
N PHE A 82 5.77 2.14 10.70
CA PHE A 82 6.50 0.98 10.20
C PHE A 82 7.58 1.31 9.16
N LYS A 83 7.47 2.44 8.47
CA LYS A 83 8.35 2.83 7.36
C LYS A 83 9.83 2.84 7.73
N PRO A 84 10.27 3.36 8.90
CA PRO A 84 11.68 3.33 9.28
C PRO A 84 12.25 1.91 9.30
N GLY A 85 11.53 0.94 9.89
CA GLY A 85 11.97 -0.45 9.91
C GLY A 85 12.10 -1.06 8.53
N LEU A 86 11.18 -0.74 7.60
CA LEU A 86 11.30 -1.17 6.21
C LEU A 86 12.54 -0.59 5.53
N ILE A 87 12.84 0.69 5.76
CA ILE A 87 14.03 1.35 5.19
C ILE A 87 15.31 0.70 5.74
N ASP A 88 15.38 0.43 7.04
CA ASP A 88 16.53 -0.23 7.66
C ASP A 88 16.79 -1.62 7.04
N ILE A 89 15.74 -2.40 6.81
CA ILE A 89 15.86 -3.74 6.21
C ILE A 89 16.26 -3.65 4.73
N LEU A 90 15.74 -2.71 3.98
CA LEU A 90 16.12 -2.48 2.59
C LEU A 90 17.57 -2.01 2.48
N ASP A 91 18.02 -1.10 3.32
CA ASP A 91 19.41 -0.64 3.38
C ASP A 91 20.37 -1.80 3.71
N LEU A 92 20.01 -2.62 4.70
CA LEU A 92 20.78 -3.81 5.05
C LEU A 92 20.84 -4.81 3.88
N SER A 93 19.73 -5.01 3.18
CA SER A 93 19.65 -5.94 2.05
C SER A 93 20.55 -5.50 0.89
N LEU A 94 20.53 -4.21 0.56
CA LEU A 94 21.38 -3.63 -0.49
C LEU A 94 22.87 -3.73 -0.15
N LYS A 95 23.25 -3.51 1.12
CA LYS A 95 24.63 -3.62 1.57
C LYS A 95 25.18 -5.05 1.59
N ASN A 96 24.32 -6.05 1.55
CA ASN A 96 24.68 -7.47 1.63
C ASN A 96 24.27 -8.27 0.38
N ASP A 97 23.93 -7.59 -0.72
CA ASP A 97 23.51 -8.22 -1.98
C ASP A 97 22.32 -9.19 -1.84
N ILE A 98 21.40 -8.89 -0.89
CA ILE A 98 20.20 -9.68 -0.65
C ILE A 98 19.03 -9.05 -1.43
N SER A 99 18.39 -9.85 -2.29
CA SER A 99 17.24 -9.39 -3.06
C SER A 99 15.95 -9.45 -2.22
N LEU A 100 15.28 -8.30 -2.03
CA LEU A 100 13.99 -8.17 -1.34
C LEU A 100 12.96 -7.44 -2.21
N PRO A 101 12.57 -7.99 -3.38
CA PRO A 101 11.73 -7.28 -4.34
C PRO A 101 10.36 -6.89 -3.75
N CYS A 102 9.69 -7.76 -3.00
CA CYS A 102 8.39 -7.44 -2.41
C CYS A 102 8.45 -6.27 -1.41
N PHE A 103 9.55 -6.13 -0.67
CA PHE A 103 9.74 -5.02 0.27
C PHE A 103 10.00 -3.71 -0.48
N SER A 104 10.83 -3.75 -1.51
CA SER A 104 11.11 -2.60 -2.37
C SER A 104 9.85 -2.11 -3.09
N GLU A 105 9.07 -3.03 -3.64
CA GLU A 105 7.81 -2.71 -4.32
C GLU A 105 6.75 -2.16 -3.36
N ALA A 106 6.67 -2.67 -2.13
CA ALA A 106 5.75 -2.14 -1.13
C ALA A 106 6.05 -0.66 -0.81
N LEU A 107 7.34 -0.30 -0.66
CA LEU A 107 7.76 1.08 -0.45
C LEU A 107 7.49 1.94 -1.68
N SER A 108 7.80 1.43 -2.87
CA SER A 108 7.55 2.11 -4.15
C SER A 108 6.05 2.39 -4.33
N TYR A 109 5.20 1.40 -4.07
CA TYR A 109 3.76 1.52 -4.20
C TYR A 109 3.19 2.65 -3.32
N ILE A 110 3.50 2.66 -2.01
CA ILE A 110 2.95 3.71 -1.12
C ILE A 110 3.48 5.10 -1.50
N ASN A 111 4.73 5.20 -1.92
CA ASN A 111 5.29 6.47 -2.37
C ASN A 111 4.58 6.98 -3.65
N GLN A 112 4.18 6.08 -4.56
CA GLN A 112 3.44 6.45 -5.77
C GLN A 112 2.03 6.95 -5.45
N ILE A 113 1.25 6.21 -4.65
CA ILE A 113 -0.13 6.61 -4.32
C ILE A 113 -0.20 7.84 -3.40
N SER A 114 0.85 8.10 -2.62
CA SER A 114 0.96 9.29 -1.76
C SER A 114 1.54 10.51 -2.47
N SER A 115 2.04 10.35 -3.68
CA SER A 115 2.72 11.42 -4.40
C SER A 115 1.72 12.28 -5.16
N LEU A 116 1.79 13.59 -4.98
CA LEU A 116 1.06 14.58 -5.78
C LEU A 116 1.58 14.67 -7.21
N SER A 117 2.78 14.15 -7.47
CA SER A 117 3.42 14.18 -8.78
C SER A 117 4.10 12.86 -9.09
N LEU A 118 3.52 12.09 -10.00
CA LEU A 118 4.05 10.80 -10.41
C LEU A 118 5.24 10.97 -11.37
N SER A 119 6.25 10.11 -11.25
CA SER A 119 7.38 10.02 -12.19
C SER A 119 6.90 9.73 -13.63
N THR A 120 5.76 9.09 -13.78
CA THR A 120 5.10 8.87 -15.07
C THR A 120 4.78 10.16 -15.82
N LYS A 121 4.61 11.30 -15.13
CA LYS A 121 4.46 12.62 -15.77
C LYS A 121 5.69 13.01 -16.58
N LEU A 122 6.90 12.67 -16.09
CA LEU A 122 8.14 12.92 -16.82
C LEU A 122 8.22 12.06 -18.08
N ILE A 123 7.90 10.77 -17.98
CA ILE A 123 7.85 9.83 -19.12
C ILE A 123 6.85 10.33 -20.16
N GLN A 124 5.70 10.81 -19.71
CA GLN A 124 4.67 11.32 -20.61
C GLN A 124 5.09 12.65 -21.27
N ALA A 125 5.73 13.55 -20.53
CA ALA A 125 6.30 14.78 -21.10
C ALA A 125 7.37 14.45 -22.17
N GLN A 126 8.22 13.47 -21.90
CA GLN A 126 9.21 12.98 -22.86
C GLN A 126 8.56 12.41 -24.13
N ARG A 127 7.53 11.58 -24.00
CA ARG A 127 6.77 11.06 -25.16
C ARG A 127 6.14 12.18 -25.97
N ASN A 128 5.61 13.21 -25.33
CA ASN A 128 5.03 14.37 -26.03
C ASN A 128 6.09 15.15 -26.82
N GLN A 129 7.32 15.21 -26.30
CA GLN A 129 8.43 15.88 -26.99
C GLN A 129 8.85 15.11 -28.27
N PHE A 130 8.79 13.77 -28.24
CA PHE A 130 9.20 12.94 -29.37
C PHE A 130 8.09 12.62 -30.36
N GLY A 131 6.82 12.73 -30.01
CA GLY A 131 5.72 12.19 -30.83
C GLY A 131 4.45 13.00 -30.93
N SER A 132 4.38 14.26 -30.53
CA SER A 132 3.19 15.14 -30.66
C SER A 132 1.85 14.54 -30.14
N HIS A 133 1.90 13.63 -29.18
CA HIS A 133 0.70 13.10 -28.57
C HIS A 133 0.21 14.05 -27.48
N LYS A 134 -0.83 14.84 -27.78
CA LYS A 134 -1.49 15.69 -26.78
C LYS A 134 -2.15 14.80 -25.73
N ILE A 135 -1.79 14.99 -24.46
CA ILE A 135 -2.55 14.43 -23.34
C ILE A 135 -3.65 15.42 -23.01
N ASN A 136 -4.89 14.93 -22.98
CA ASN A 136 -5.96 15.63 -22.29
C ASN A 136 -5.69 15.52 -20.80
N THR A 137 -5.16 16.58 -20.20
CA THR A 137 -5.12 16.75 -18.74
C THR A 137 -6.48 17.27 -18.32
N ASN A 138 -7.40 16.37 -18.01
CA ASN A 138 -8.56 16.69 -17.17
C ASN A 138 -8.18 16.45 -15.71
#